data_7a8b1ce482e60020d8a578da392ec379
#
_entry.id   7a8b1ce482e60020d8a578da392ec379
#
_cell.length_a   1.000
_cell.length_b   1.000
_cell.length_c   1.000
_cell.angle_alpha   90.00
_cell.angle_beta   90.00
_cell.angle_gamma   90.00
#
_symmetry.space_group_name_H-M   'P 1'
#
loop_
_entity.id
_entity.type
_entity.pdbx_description
1 polymer ?
#
loop_
_entity_poly.entity_id
_entity_poly.type
_entity_poly.pdbx_seq_one_letter_code
_entity_poly.pdbx_strand_id
1 'polypeptide(L)'
;HFCEQGSEVYFIDINEDESKKLIEDIKNKKYSIPTFIKCDLLNIKELQKTIADIISNKGPIDILINNAANDTRHKIDDVTEEYWNERMNVNLRHFFFTVQSVKKSMIDNGGGAIINMGSTSWMIGQGGMAAYTAAKSGVVGLTRSFARDLGEFNIRVNSVVPGWVMTQRQ
;
A
#
# COMPACT_ATOMS: atom_id res chain seq x y z
N HIS A 1 -5.81 -11.16 8.70
CA HIS A 1 -7.10 -10.71 9.30
C HIS A 1 -8.25 -10.67 8.28
N PHE A 2 -8.12 -10.00 7.12
CA PHE A 2 -9.23 -9.94 6.14
C PHE A 2 -9.67 -11.33 5.67
N CYS A 3 -8.71 -12.21 5.36
CA CYS A 3 -8.99 -13.61 5.02
C CYS A 3 -9.69 -14.37 6.17
N GLU A 4 -9.29 -14.11 7.40
CA GLU A 4 -9.90 -14.67 8.61
C GLU A 4 -11.36 -14.22 8.79
N GLN A 5 -11.66 -12.98 8.36
CA GLN A 5 -13.03 -12.42 8.37
C GLN A 5 -13.86 -12.82 7.14
N GLY A 6 -13.33 -13.66 6.26
CA GLY A 6 -14.04 -14.15 5.09
C GLY A 6 -14.02 -13.24 3.86
N SER A 7 -13.21 -12.17 3.88
CA SER A 7 -13.08 -11.28 2.73
C SER A 7 -12.41 -11.98 1.54
N GLU A 8 -12.80 -11.64 0.31
CA GLU A 8 -12.05 -11.94 -0.89
C GLU A 8 -10.88 -10.96 -1.01
N VAL A 9 -9.66 -11.47 -0.88
CA VAL A 9 -8.44 -10.65 -0.79
C VAL A 9 -7.56 -10.85 -2.01
N TYR A 10 -7.20 -9.75 -2.66
CA TYR A 10 -6.15 -9.67 -3.67
C TYR A 10 -4.96 -8.93 -3.08
N PHE A 11 -3.76 -9.45 -3.24
CA PHE A 11 -2.56 -8.74 -2.82
C PHE A 11 -1.49 -8.75 -3.91
N ILE A 12 -0.77 -7.65 -3.96
CA ILE A 12 0.26 -7.37 -4.97
C ILE A 12 1.61 -7.30 -4.27
N ASP A 13 2.59 -8.03 -4.78
CA ASP A 13 3.96 -8.00 -4.31
C ASP A 13 4.94 -8.33 -5.45
N ILE A 14 6.20 -7.96 -5.30
CA ILE A 14 7.30 -8.37 -6.19
C ILE A 14 7.90 -9.71 -5.77
N ASN A 15 7.77 -10.09 -4.49
CA ASN A 15 8.37 -11.29 -3.91
C ASN A 15 7.40 -12.48 -4.01
N GLU A 16 7.60 -13.27 -5.07
CA GLU A 16 6.75 -14.41 -5.36
C GLU A 16 6.89 -15.54 -4.32
N ASP A 17 8.11 -15.80 -3.84
CA ASP A 17 8.37 -16.90 -2.92
C ASP A 17 7.74 -16.65 -1.54
N GLU A 18 7.91 -15.46 -0.99
CA GLU A 18 7.27 -15.10 0.28
C GLU A 18 5.75 -15.02 0.14
N SER A 19 5.25 -14.59 -1.02
CA SER A 19 3.81 -14.57 -1.30
C SER A 19 3.21 -15.99 -1.33
N LYS A 20 3.90 -16.96 -1.93
CA LYS A 20 3.47 -18.38 -1.94
C LYS A 20 3.48 -18.97 -0.53
N LYS A 21 4.51 -18.69 0.27
CA LYS A 21 4.56 -19.12 1.68
C LYS A 21 3.37 -18.54 2.47
N LEU A 22 3.08 -17.26 2.32
CA LEU A 22 1.94 -16.61 2.98
C LEU A 22 0.61 -17.29 2.60
N ILE A 23 0.42 -17.63 1.33
CA ILE A 23 -0.79 -18.32 0.88
C ILE A 23 -0.92 -19.69 1.57
N GLU A 24 0.16 -20.47 1.62
CA GLU A 24 0.14 -21.78 2.29
C GLU A 24 -0.12 -21.66 3.80
N ASP A 25 0.46 -20.67 4.47
CA ASP A 25 0.19 -20.40 5.88
C ASP A 25 -1.28 -20.04 6.14
N ILE A 26 -1.90 -19.25 5.27
CA ILE A 26 -3.32 -18.89 5.38
C ILE A 26 -4.21 -20.10 5.11
N LYS A 27 -3.89 -20.91 4.10
CA LYS A 27 -4.59 -22.15 3.77
C LYS A 27 -4.58 -23.14 4.93
N ASN A 28 -3.44 -23.30 5.60
CA ASN A 28 -3.30 -24.18 6.77
C ASN A 28 -4.20 -23.72 7.95
N LYS A 29 -4.51 -22.42 8.04
CA LYS A 29 -5.43 -21.85 9.04
C LYS A 29 -6.91 -21.98 8.66
N LYS A 30 -7.22 -22.53 7.48
CA LYS A 30 -8.57 -22.66 6.93
C LYS A 30 -9.32 -21.33 6.76
N TYR A 31 -8.60 -20.25 6.51
CA TYR A 31 -9.15 -18.95 6.16
C TYR A 31 -9.43 -18.85 4.65
N SER A 32 -10.15 -17.81 4.23
CA SER A 32 -10.29 -17.48 2.80
C SER A 32 -8.92 -17.34 2.15
N ILE A 33 -8.68 -18.00 1.03
CA ILE A 33 -7.36 -18.00 0.38
C ILE A 33 -7.21 -16.71 -0.45
N PRO A 34 -6.20 -15.88 -0.17
CA PRO A 34 -5.99 -14.66 -0.95
C PRO A 34 -5.41 -14.97 -2.33
N THR A 35 -5.71 -14.12 -3.30
CA THR A 35 -5.12 -14.18 -4.64
C THR A 35 -3.88 -13.29 -4.70
N PHE A 36 -2.73 -13.88 -5.00
CA PHE A 36 -1.49 -13.17 -5.25
C PHE A 36 -1.40 -12.73 -6.70
N ILE A 37 -0.94 -11.50 -6.94
CA ILE A 37 -0.62 -10.98 -8.26
C ILE A 37 0.78 -10.37 -8.20
N LYS A 38 1.70 -10.89 -9.00
CA LYS A 38 3.04 -10.34 -9.12
C LYS A 38 2.99 -9.05 -9.91
N CYS A 39 3.41 -7.94 -9.32
CA CYS A 39 3.50 -6.65 -9.98
C CYS A 39 4.49 -5.75 -9.23
N ASP A 40 5.33 -5.05 -9.97
CA ASP A 40 6.22 -4.03 -9.42
C ASP A 40 5.48 -2.69 -9.32
N LEU A 41 5.34 -2.17 -8.11
CA LEU A 41 4.69 -0.87 -7.85
C LEU A 41 5.46 0.33 -8.44
N LEU A 42 6.71 0.14 -8.85
CA LEU A 42 7.46 1.16 -9.61
C LEU A 42 6.95 1.27 -11.05
N ASN A 43 6.35 0.23 -11.59
CA ASN A 43 5.69 0.23 -12.91
C ASN A 43 4.22 0.64 -12.78
N ILE A 44 3.97 1.95 -12.80
CA ILE A 44 2.61 2.50 -12.63
C ILE A 44 1.62 1.99 -13.68
N LYS A 45 2.03 1.80 -14.94
CA LYS A 45 1.14 1.31 -16.00
C LYS A 45 0.70 -0.12 -15.74
N GLU A 46 1.61 -0.97 -15.30
CA GLU A 46 1.32 -2.35 -14.93
C GLU A 46 0.41 -2.40 -13.69
N LEU A 47 0.71 -1.60 -12.67
CA LEU A 47 -0.11 -1.47 -11.46
C LEU A 47 -1.55 -1.07 -11.78
N GLN A 48 -1.74 -0.02 -12.61
CA GLN A 48 -3.06 0.45 -13.03
C GLN A 48 -3.82 -0.62 -13.84
N LYS A 49 -3.12 -1.30 -14.75
CA LYS A 49 -3.69 -2.42 -15.51
C LYS A 49 -4.11 -3.56 -14.58
N THR A 50 -3.27 -3.96 -13.64
CA THR A 50 -3.56 -5.01 -12.67
C THR A 50 -4.82 -4.69 -11.86
N ILE A 51 -4.96 -3.47 -11.36
CA ILE A 51 -6.16 -3.04 -10.63
C ILE A 51 -7.39 -3.04 -11.54
N ALA A 52 -7.28 -2.56 -12.76
CA ALA A 52 -8.38 -2.57 -13.73
C ALA A 52 -8.82 -4.01 -14.08
N ASP A 53 -7.89 -4.93 -14.22
CA ASP A 53 -8.18 -6.35 -14.47
C ASP A 53 -8.90 -6.99 -13.27
N ILE A 54 -8.53 -6.67 -12.02
CA ILE A 54 -9.25 -7.12 -10.83
C ILE A 54 -10.69 -6.60 -10.86
N ILE A 55 -10.89 -5.30 -11.06
CA ILE A 55 -12.22 -4.68 -11.07
C ILE A 55 -13.09 -5.28 -12.19
N SER A 56 -12.54 -5.47 -13.38
CA SER A 56 -13.27 -6.01 -14.52
C SER A 56 -13.71 -7.47 -14.31
N ASN A 57 -12.88 -8.29 -13.67
CA ASN A 57 -13.11 -9.72 -13.54
C ASN A 57 -13.85 -10.11 -12.26
N LYS A 58 -13.78 -9.26 -11.21
CA LYS A 58 -14.23 -9.60 -9.85
C LYS A 58 -15.23 -8.60 -9.28
N GLY A 59 -15.37 -7.47 -9.89
CA GLY A 59 -16.24 -6.41 -9.41
C GLY A 59 -15.50 -5.32 -8.63
N PRO A 60 -16.24 -4.42 -7.99
CA PRO A 60 -15.68 -3.25 -7.31
C PRO A 60 -14.79 -3.65 -6.14
N ILE A 61 -13.81 -2.80 -5.88
CA ILE A 61 -12.93 -2.92 -4.71
C ILE A 61 -13.54 -2.08 -3.59
N ASP A 62 -13.96 -2.72 -2.50
CA ASP A 62 -14.56 -2.04 -1.33
C ASP A 62 -13.49 -1.42 -0.42
N ILE A 63 -12.33 -2.09 -0.32
CA ILE A 63 -11.23 -1.71 0.58
C ILE A 63 -9.91 -1.73 -0.15
N LEU A 64 -9.19 -0.61 -0.13
CA LEU A 64 -7.80 -0.49 -0.60
C LEU A 64 -6.86 -0.30 0.58
N ILE A 65 -5.80 -1.11 0.66
CA ILE A 65 -4.74 -0.94 1.65
C ILE A 65 -3.41 -0.73 0.95
N ASN A 66 -2.88 0.48 1.02
CA ASN A 66 -1.56 0.85 0.55
C ASN A 66 -0.54 0.56 1.67
N ASN A 67 0.08 -0.62 1.62
CA ASN A 67 0.98 -1.12 2.66
C ASN A 67 2.45 -1.21 2.21
N ALA A 68 2.70 -1.54 0.95
CA ALA A 68 4.04 -1.80 0.45
C ALA A 68 4.99 -0.62 0.71
N ALA A 69 6.19 -0.93 1.17
CA ALA A 69 7.20 0.06 1.50
C ALA A 69 8.60 -0.57 1.56
N ASN A 70 9.62 0.28 1.51
CA ASN A 70 11.02 -0.11 1.69
C ASN A 70 11.72 0.90 2.60
N ASP A 71 12.12 0.46 3.78
CA ASP A 71 12.76 1.24 4.84
C ASP A 71 14.29 1.02 4.92
N THR A 72 14.92 0.63 3.81
CA THR A 72 16.38 0.42 3.75
C THR A 72 17.13 1.65 4.28
N ARG A 73 18.04 1.38 5.20
CA ARG A 73 18.85 2.41 5.85
C ARG A 73 19.93 2.94 4.91
N HIS A 74 20.29 4.21 5.08
CA HIS A 74 21.33 4.89 4.32
C HIS A 74 21.99 6.01 5.12
N LYS A 75 23.24 6.36 4.78
CA LYS A 75 23.86 7.61 5.23
C LYS A 75 23.48 8.73 4.27
N ILE A 76 23.55 9.96 4.72
CA ILE A 76 23.22 11.13 3.90
C ILE A 76 24.13 11.19 2.65
N ASP A 77 25.41 10.95 2.85
CA ASP A 77 26.43 11.05 1.78
C ASP A 77 26.32 9.93 0.72
N ASP A 78 25.64 8.82 1.03
CA ASP A 78 25.47 7.68 0.13
C ASP A 78 24.22 7.82 -0.76
N VAL A 79 23.40 8.85 -0.56
CA VAL A 79 22.14 9.02 -1.31
C VAL A 79 22.39 9.70 -2.64
N THR A 80 22.16 8.96 -3.73
CA THR A 80 22.13 9.51 -5.09
C THR A 80 20.72 9.97 -5.45
N GLU A 81 20.60 10.73 -6.54
CA GLU A 81 19.29 11.15 -7.07
C GLU A 81 18.41 9.94 -7.43
N GLU A 82 19.00 8.92 -8.05
CA GLU A 82 18.30 7.68 -8.44
C GLU A 82 17.78 6.94 -7.19
N TYR A 83 18.63 6.80 -6.16
CA TYR A 83 18.22 6.20 -4.90
C TYR A 83 17.08 6.96 -4.25
N TRP A 84 17.18 8.30 -4.20
CA TRP A 84 16.13 9.16 -3.67
C TRP A 84 14.81 8.96 -4.43
N ASN A 85 14.86 9.02 -5.76
CA ASN A 85 13.69 8.87 -6.62
C ASN A 85 13.04 7.49 -6.46
N GLU A 86 13.84 6.44 -6.41
CA GLU A 86 13.34 5.09 -6.17
C GLU A 86 12.65 4.99 -4.79
N ARG A 87 13.26 5.53 -3.70
CA ARG A 87 12.66 5.52 -2.37
C ARG A 87 11.35 6.29 -2.31
N MET A 88 11.27 7.45 -2.95
CA MET A 88 10.02 8.21 -3.06
C MET A 88 8.96 7.45 -3.87
N ASN A 89 9.36 6.82 -4.94
CA ASN A 89 8.46 6.05 -5.79
C ASN A 89 7.87 4.84 -5.07
N VAL A 90 8.69 4.06 -4.36
CA VAL A 90 8.24 2.84 -3.66
C VAL A 90 7.50 3.14 -2.35
N ASN A 91 7.70 4.32 -1.72
CA ASN A 91 7.12 4.62 -0.41
C ASN A 91 5.96 5.64 -0.45
N LEU A 92 5.74 6.33 -1.60
CA LEU A 92 4.71 7.37 -1.70
C LEU A 92 3.98 7.39 -3.05
N ARG A 93 4.70 7.38 -4.19
CA ARG A 93 4.10 7.61 -5.51
C ARG A 93 2.98 6.64 -5.82
N HIS A 94 3.16 5.35 -5.58
CA HIS A 94 2.15 4.33 -5.89
C HIS A 94 0.85 4.54 -5.12
N PHE A 95 0.86 5.12 -3.91
CA PHE A 95 -0.36 5.41 -3.14
C PHE A 95 -1.32 6.31 -3.90
N PHE A 96 -0.78 7.31 -4.61
CA PHE A 96 -1.61 8.17 -5.44
C PHE A 96 -2.28 7.38 -6.57
N PHE A 97 -1.52 6.58 -7.29
CA PHE A 97 -2.00 5.89 -8.49
C PHE A 97 -2.92 4.71 -8.17
N THR A 98 -2.75 4.03 -7.04
CA THR A 98 -3.71 3.01 -6.58
C THR A 98 -5.06 3.63 -6.24
N VAL A 99 -5.08 4.75 -5.52
CA VAL A 99 -6.31 5.50 -5.21
C VAL A 99 -6.98 5.98 -6.51
N GLN A 100 -6.21 6.55 -7.45
CA GLN A 100 -6.73 6.96 -8.75
C GLN A 100 -7.38 5.80 -9.50
N SER A 101 -6.80 4.59 -9.42
CA SER A 101 -7.29 3.40 -10.13
C SER A 101 -8.59 2.83 -9.54
N VAL A 102 -8.79 2.92 -8.22
CA VAL A 102 -10.00 2.38 -7.57
C VAL A 102 -11.12 3.40 -7.44
N LYS A 103 -10.80 4.70 -7.49
CA LYS A 103 -11.73 5.81 -7.22
C LYS A 103 -13.07 5.65 -7.94
N LYS A 104 -13.03 5.48 -9.27
CA LYS A 104 -14.26 5.41 -10.06
C LYS A 104 -15.12 4.21 -9.66
N SER A 105 -14.51 3.05 -9.50
CA SER A 105 -15.21 1.82 -9.10
C SER A 105 -15.84 1.95 -7.71
N MET A 106 -15.14 2.58 -6.74
CA MET A 106 -15.70 2.84 -5.42
C MET A 106 -16.90 3.82 -5.47
N ILE A 107 -16.81 4.89 -6.28
CA ILE A 107 -17.92 5.84 -6.47
C ILE A 107 -19.14 5.12 -7.05
N ASP A 108 -18.95 4.38 -8.13
CA ASP A 108 -20.02 3.65 -8.81
C ASP A 108 -20.69 2.61 -7.90
N ASN A 109 -19.94 2.08 -6.93
CA ASN A 109 -20.42 1.11 -5.91
C ASN A 109 -21.00 1.77 -4.63
N GLY A 110 -21.09 3.10 -4.60
CA GLY A 110 -21.69 3.85 -3.46
C GLY A 110 -20.76 4.13 -2.30
N GLY A 111 -19.45 3.92 -2.44
CA GLY A 111 -18.45 4.27 -1.46
C GLY A 111 -17.33 3.24 -1.29
N GLY A 112 -16.48 3.43 -0.28
CA GLY A 112 -15.38 2.53 0.00
C GLY A 112 -14.51 2.98 1.18
N ALA A 113 -13.43 2.24 1.41
CA ALA A 113 -12.46 2.57 2.44
C ALA A 113 -11.02 2.43 1.93
N ILE A 114 -10.20 3.44 2.20
CA ILE A 114 -8.79 3.47 1.83
C ILE A 114 -7.95 3.62 3.09
N ILE A 115 -6.97 2.74 3.27
CA ILE A 115 -6.00 2.78 4.36
C ILE A 115 -4.61 2.96 3.78
N ASN A 116 -3.93 4.01 4.18
CA ASN A 116 -2.56 4.30 3.82
C ASN A 116 -1.63 4.02 5.01
N MET A 117 -0.67 3.12 4.85
CA MET A 117 0.29 2.78 5.90
C MET A 117 1.38 3.85 6.00
N GLY A 118 1.27 4.69 7.02
CA GLY A 118 2.27 5.67 7.42
C GLY A 118 3.43 5.07 8.21
N SER A 119 4.06 5.87 9.05
CA SER A 119 5.10 5.46 10.01
C SER A 119 5.28 6.55 11.06
N THR A 120 5.65 6.20 12.29
CA THR A 120 6.06 7.16 13.32
C THR A 120 7.47 7.73 13.08
N SER A 121 8.23 7.20 12.11
CA SER A 121 9.63 7.57 11.87
C SER A 121 9.88 9.07 11.73
N TRP A 122 8.97 9.78 11.07
CA TRP A 122 9.07 11.23 10.90
C TRP A 122 8.70 12.00 12.17
N MET A 123 7.82 11.47 13.01
CA MET A 123 7.41 12.11 14.28
C MET A 123 8.52 12.06 15.32
N ILE A 124 9.26 10.93 15.37
CA ILE A 124 10.33 10.72 16.35
C ILE A 124 11.71 11.14 15.83
N GLY A 125 11.81 11.69 14.63
CA GLY A 125 13.09 12.10 14.06
C GLY A 125 14.04 10.93 13.78
N GLN A 126 13.54 9.81 13.28
CA GLN A 126 14.33 8.60 13.00
C GLN A 126 15.46 8.88 12.00
N GLY A 127 16.71 8.73 12.43
CA GLY A 127 17.88 8.86 11.59
C GLY A 127 18.13 7.65 10.67
N GLY A 128 19.03 7.83 9.68
CA GLY A 128 19.50 6.76 8.77
C GLY A 128 18.48 6.30 7.74
N MET A 129 17.43 7.09 7.45
CA MET A 129 16.37 6.75 6.51
C MET A 129 15.60 7.99 6.00
N ALA A 130 16.30 9.08 5.72
CA ALA A 130 15.70 10.37 5.39
C ALA A 130 14.69 10.30 4.24
N ALA A 131 15.00 9.58 3.16
CA ALA A 131 14.10 9.42 2.02
C ALA A 131 12.79 8.68 2.39
N TYR A 132 12.88 7.61 3.20
CA TYR A 132 11.72 6.91 3.72
C TYR A 132 10.88 7.81 4.64
N THR A 133 11.55 8.49 5.56
CA THR A 133 10.91 9.40 6.53
C THR A 133 10.15 10.53 5.81
N ALA A 134 10.76 11.13 4.78
CA ALA A 134 10.13 12.15 3.94
C ALA A 134 8.89 11.60 3.22
N ALA A 135 8.99 10.40 2.60
CA ALA A 135 7.88 9.76 1.93
C ALA A 135 6.72 9.46 2.90
N LYS A 136 7.02 8.90 4.08
CA LYS A 136 5.99 8.55 5.08
C LYS A 136 5.34 9.77 5.74
N SER A 137 6.06 10.89 5.86
CA SER A 137 5.45 12.18 6.18
C SER A 137 4.47 12.64 5.09
N GLY A 138 4.86 12.49 3.82
CA GLY A 138 4.01 12.79 2.65
C GLY A 138 2.72 11.96 2.60
N VAL A 139 2.75 10.70 3.06
CA VAL A 139 1.56 9.84 3.15
C VAL A 139 0.45 10.47 3.99
N VAL A 140 0.79 11.17 5.08
CA VAL A 140 -0.20 11.84 5.94
C VAL A 140 -0.88 13.00 5.20
N GLY A 141 -0.08 13.83 4.51
CA GLY A 141 -0.60 14.92 3.67
C GLY A 141 -1.52 14.39 2.55
N LEU A 142 -1.04 13.38 1.83
CA LEU A 142 -1.80 12.71 0.76
C LEU A 142 -3.13 12.13 1.28
N THR A 143 -3.11 11.47 2.44
CA THR A 143 -4.32 10.91 3.08
C THR A 143 -5.35 11.99 3.39
N ARG A 144 -4.92 13.12 3.95
CA ARG A 144 -5.83 14.24 4.28
C ARG A 144 -6.43 14.88 3.04
N SER A 145 -5.64 15.04 1.97
CA SER A 145 -6.13 15.54 0.69
C SER A 145 -7.19 14.60 0.11
N PHE A 146 -6.90 13.31 0.01
CA PHE A 146 -7.85 12.33 -0.48
C PHE A 146 -9.11 12.21 0.39
N ALA A 147 -8.98 12.31 1.71
CA ALA A 147 -10.16 12.29 2.59
C ALA A 147 -11.09 13.47 2.31
N ARG A 148 -10.53 14.64 1.98
CA ARG A 148 -11.31 15.83 1.58
C ARG A 148 -11.97 15.66 0.22
N ASP A 149 -11.20 15.18 -0.78
CA ASP A 149 -11.65 15.07 -2.17
C ASP A 149 -12.67 13.92 -2.38
N LEU A 150 -12.59 12.87 -1.57
CA LEU A 150 -13.37 11.64 -1.76
C LEU A 150 -14.51 11.47 -0.77
N GLY A 151 -14.57 12.33 0.27
CA GLY A 151 -15.58 12.23 1.31
C GLY A 151 -17.02 12.43 0.80
N GLU A 152 -17.23 13.29 -0.18
CA GLU A 152 -18.53 13.51 -0.82
C GLU A 152 -19.08 12.25 -1.52
N PHE A 153 -18.19 11.32 -1.92
CA PHE A 153 -18.53 10.05 -2.57
C PHE A 153 -18.64 8.88 -1.57
N ASN A 154 -18.76 9.15 -0.27
CA ASN A 154 -18.80 8.13 0.77
C ASN A 154 -17.54 7.23 0.78
N ILE A 155 -16.38 7.74 0.37
CA ILE A 155 -15.10 7.04 0.43
C ILE A 155 -14.31 7.60 1.62
N ARG A 156 -14.06 6.74 2.61
CA ARG A 156 -13.26 7.10 3.80
C ARG A 156 -11.79 6.85 3.53
N VAL A 157 -10.94 7.81 3.79
CA VAL A 157 -9.49 7.67 3.64
C VAL A 157 -8.80 7.95 4.96
N ASN A 158 -8.05 6.97 5.46
CA ASN A 158 -7.35 7.05 6.73
C ASN A 158 -5.89 6.60 6.60
N SER A 159 -5.05 7.04 7.52
CA SER A 159 -3.69 6.54 7.67
C SER A 159 -3.53 5.79 8.98
N VAL A 160 -2.96 4.59 8.92
CA VAL A 160 -2.44 3.88 10.08
C VAL A 160 -0.96 4.21 10.19
N VAL A 161 -0.53 4.65 11.36
CA VAL A 161 0.84 5.13 11.61
C VAL A 161 1.52 4.22 12.65
N PRO A 162 2.07 3.06 12.21
CA PRO A 162 2.69 2.13 13.11
C PRO A 162 3.98 2.70 13.72
N GLY A 163 4.23 2.31 14.96
CA GLY A 163 5.53 2.44 15.59
C GLY A 163 6.44 1.27 15.19
N TRP A 164 7.27 0.85 16.15
CA TRP A 164 8.16 -0.27 15.95
C TRP A 164 7.38 -1.59 16.03
N VAL A 165 7.29 -2.29 14.90
CA VAL A 165 6.65 -3.60 14.82
C VAL A 165 7.74 -4.67 14.74
N MET A 166 7.79 -5.54 15.76
CA MET A 166 8.75 -6.64 15.81
C MET A 166 8.46 -7.66 14.72
N THR A 167 9.39 -7.83 13.80
CA THR A 167 9.35 -8.81 12.73
C THR A 167 10.65 -9.61 12.71
N GLN A 168 10.73 -10.68 11.93
CA GLN A 168 11.99 -11.45 11.77
C GLN A 168 13.13 -10.63 11.16
N ARG A 169 12.85 -9.51 10.51
CA ARG A 169 13.83 -8.59 9.93
C ARG A 169 14.46 -7.67 10.98
N GLN A 170 13.86 -7.53 12.13
CA GLN A 170 14.27 -6.64 13.23
C GLN A 170 14.96 -7.43 14.33
#